data_890b3e1b1cfb50912e664ff4bb82655f
#
_entry.id   890b3e1b1cfb50912e664ff4bb82655f
#
_cell.length_a   1.000
_cell.length_b   1.000
_cell.length_c   1.000
_cell.angle_alpha   90.00
_cell.angle_beta   90.00
_cell.angle_gamma   90.00
#
_symmetry.space_group_name_H-M   'P 1'
#
loop_
_entity.id
_entity.type
_entity.pdbx_description
1 polymer ?
#
loop_
_entity_poly.entity_id
_entity_poly.type
_entity_poly.pdbx_seq_one_letter_code
_entity_poly.pdbx_strand_id
1 'polypeptide(L)'
;MRQNFFCIILAITQGIHTMTEFSTPDTEQIKSHGLTPDIVAQQLADFVRGFPYANITRPATVGDGITELSDPDIARYTEKYIAAQKTKKIVKFVPASGAATRMFRDLFEFLNTGTENDTTRRVLDNLDKFAFWDDLRQFLPATPTDRDKIACILTDAGLNYGNLPKGLIAFHKYDTYSRTALEEHLAEGAQYATANGTVHIHFTVSPEHLAGFRALLARTVPEYSARYGVNYDITMSNQRTSTDTIAVNPDNTPFRTDDGHLLFRPAGHGALIENLNDIDADIVFIKNIDNVTTDKLRGDTIKYKRALAGLLVCLQSRAFEYLNNFTAHDLNEIRTFITNDLCVRVPDDASADTLRQILNRPIRVCGMVKNIGAPGGGPFWVRDENGTESLQIIESSQIAPDARDIMNASSHFNPVDLVCGTRDAHGNKFDLGRFIDPQTGFISDKSYGGRNLRAMERPGLWNGAMAHWNTVFVAVPASTFTPAKVVTDLLSPSHGAK
;
A
#
# COMPACT_ATOMS: atom_id res chain seq x y z
N MET A 1 24.56 34.71 9.68
CA MET A 1 24.44 33.26 9.50
C MET A 1 23.48 32.92 8.36
N ARG A 2 23.76 33.36 7.14
CA ARG A 2 22.92 33.10 5.92
C ARG A 2 23.79 32.85 4.67
N GLN A 3 24.97 32.23 4.84
CA GLN A 3 25.91 32.06 3.71
C GLN A 3 26.37 30.62 3.46
N ASN A 4 25.97 29.62 4.28
CA ASN A 4 26.48 28.25 4.12
C ASN A 4 25.48 27.25 3.48
N PHE A 5 24.27 27.70 3.09
CA PHE A 5 23.30 26.84 2.39
C PHE A 5 23.41 26.86 0.85
N PHE A 6 24.16 27.83 0.30
CA PHE A 6 24.31 27.99 -1.16
C PHE A 6 25.51 27.21 -1.75
N CYS A 7 26.45 26.76 -0.93
CA CYS A 7 27.66 26.07 -1.42
C CYS A 7 27.51 24.57 -1.64
N ILE A 8 26.49 23.89 -1.09
CA ILE A 8 26.31 22.43 -1.28
C ILE A 8 25.53 22.14 -2.58
N ILE A 9 24.71 23.06 -3.07
CA ILE A 9 23.99 22.89 -4.33
C ILE A 9 24.90 23.10 -5.56
N LEU A 10 26.02 23.82 -5.43
CA LEU A 10 26.94 24.09 -6.55
C LEU A 10 27.98 22.98 -6.83
N ALA A 11 28.13 22.00 -5.92
CA ALA A 11 29.12 20.95 -6.10
C ALA A 11 28.61 19.70 -6.89
N ILE A 12 27.30 19.61 -7.15
CA ILE A 12 26.70 18.49 -7.92
C ILE A 12 26.47 18.84 -9.39
N THR A 13 26.71 20.09 -9.79
CA THR A 13 26.40 20.60 -11.15
C THR A 13 27.53 20.55 -12.16
N GLN A 14 28.60 19.82 -11.92
CA GLN A 14 29.65 19.64 -12.94
C GLN A 14 29.54 18.29 -13.65
N GLY A 15 28.46 18.07 -14.40
CA GLY A 15 28.40 16.86 -15.24
C GLY A 15 27.21 16.73 -16.19
N ILE A 16 26.10 17.39 -15.98
CA ILE A 16 24.92 17.22 -16.86
C ILE A 16 24.23 18.57 -17.04
N HIS A 17 24.79 19.44 -17.90
CA HIS A 17 24.08 20.61 -18.44
C HIS A 17 23.66 20.31 -19.88
N THR A 18 22.58 19.56 -20.07
CA THR A 18 21.59 19.88 -21.10
C THR A 18 20.31 20.17 -20.33
N MET A 19 20.08 21.44 -20.00
CA MET A 19 18.75 21.89 -19.56
C MET A 19 17.80 21.48 -20.69
N THR A 20 16.91 20.51 -20.40
CA THR A 20 15.81 20.22 -21.30
C THR A 20 14.92 21.47 -21.27
N GLU A 21 15.04 22.31 -22.30
CA GLU A 21 14.16 23.47 -22.46
C GLU A 21 12.77 22.94 -22.85
N PHE A 22 11.81 23.08 -21.94
CA PHE A 22 10.43 22.79 -22.24
C PHE A 22 9.84 23.93 -23.07
N SER A 23 9.15 23.60 -24.15
CA SER A 23 8.40 24.58 -24.94
C SER A 23 7.26 25.20 -24.11
N THR A 24 6.69 26.28 -24.58
CA THR A 24 5.55 26.93 -23.93
C THR A 24 4.37 25.93 -23.75
N PRO A 25 3.95 25.14 -24.78
CA PRO A 25 2.94 24.11 -24.62
C PRO A 25 3.30 23.04 -23.58
N ASP A 26 4.57 22.58 -23.54
CA ASP A 26 5.03 21.63 -22.53
C ASP A 26 4.89 22.19 -21.12
N THR A 27 5.31 23.44 -20.95
CA THR A 27 5.22 24.14 -19.66
C THR A 27 3.76 24.29 -19.19
N GLU A 28 2.83 24.56 -20.09
CA GLU A 28 1.41 24.63 -19.79
C GLU A 28 0.86 23.25 -19.41
N GLN A 29 1.22 22.20 -20.14
CA GLN A 29 0.84 20.81 -19.84
C GLN A 29 1.39 20.39 -18.46
N ILE A 30 2.66 20.63 -18.17
CA ILE A 30 3.29 20.35 -16.86
C ILE A 30 2.49 21.04 -15.74
N LYS A 31 2.18 22.32 -15.89
CA LYS A 31 1.39 23.07 -14.90
C LYS A 31 -0.02 22.53 -14.73
N SER A 32 -0.67 22.06 -15.81
CA SER A 32 -2.01 21.48 -15.75
C SER A 32 -2.04 20.17 -14.96
N HIS A 33 -0.91 19.44 -14.89
CA HIS A 33 -0.74 18.28 -14.00
C HIS A 33 -0.48 18.67 -12.54
N GLY A 34 -0.31 19.98 -12.22
CA GLY A 34 0.07 20.44 -10.89
C GLY A 34 1.56 20.27 -10.60
N LEU A 35 2.38 20.09 -11.64
CA LEU A 35 3.84 19.97 -11.58
C LEU A 35 4.52 21.30 -11.94
N THR A 36 5.83 21.36 -11.69
CA THR A 36 6.68 22.46 -12.18
C THR A 36 7.71 21.93 -13.17
N PRO A 37 8.22 22.78 -14.11
CA PRO A 37 9.31 22.37 -14.99
C PRO A 37 10.53 21.81 -14.24
N ASP A 38 10.86 22.37 -13.08
CA ASP A 38 11.99 21.91 -12.26
C ASP A 38 11.78 20.48 -11.73
N ILE A 39 10.56 20.15 -11.29
CA ILE A 39 10.21 18.79 -10.84
C ILE A 39 10.36 17.80 -12.01
N VAL A 40 9.87 18.17 -13.21
CA VAL A 40 9.97 17.30 -14.38
C VAL A 40 11.42 17.17 -14.85
N ALA A 41 12.21 18.24 -14.81
CA ALA A 41 13.65 18.19 -15.08
C ALA A 41 14.38 17.27 -14.09
N GLN A 42 14.02 17.31 -12.81
CA GLN A 42 14.58 16.38 -11.81
C GLN A 42 14.19 14.94 -12.12
N GLN A 43 12.94 14.67 -12.52
CA GLN A 43 12.52 13.33 -12.94
C GLN A 43 13.34 12.83 -14.14
N LEU A 44 13.61 13.67 -15.13
CA LEU A 44 14.47 13.32 -16.27
C LEU A 44 15.91 13.01 -15.83
N ALA A 45 16.46 13.79 -14.90
CA ALA A 45 17.77 13.52 -14.32
C ALA A 45 17.79 12.17 -13.56
N ASP A 46 16.71 11.83 -12.87
CA ASP A 46 16.55 10.56 -12.17
C ASP A 46 16.54 9.36 -13.15
N PHE A 47 15.95 9.51 -14.34
CA PHE A 47 16.03 8.47 -15.39
C PHE A 47 17.45 8.22 -15.86
N VAL A 48 18.28 9.25 -15.95
CA VAL A 48 19.69 9.14 -16.36
C VAL A 48 20.55 8.54 -15.24
N ARG A 49 20.35 9.01 -14.00
CA ARG A 49 21.10 8.57 -12.82
C ARG A 49 20.73 7.16 -12.41
N GLY A 50 19.45 6.79 -12.54
CA GLY A 50 18.88 5.61 -11.91
C GLY A 50 18.68 5.78 -10.40
N PHE A 51 18.26 4.70 -9.75
CA PHE A 51 18.10 4.63 -8.30
C PHE A 51 19.08 3.61 -7.72
N PRO A 52 19.71 3.89 -6.57
CA PRO A 52 20.59 2.94 -5.90
C PRO A 52 19.79 1.74 -5.37
N TYR A 53 20.44 0.62 -5.23
CA TYR A 53 19.90 -0.51 -4.50
C TYR A 53 19.88 -0.22 -2.99
N ALA A 54 18.92 -0.84 -2.28
CA ALA A 54 18.85 -0.73 -0.83
C ALA A 54 20.07 -1.40 -0.18
N ASN A 55 20.66 -0.72 0.80
CA ASN A 55 21.80 -1.26 1.56
C ASN A 55 21.28 -2.22 2.66
N ILE A 56 20.77 -3.39 2.20
CA ILE A 56 20.26 -4.43 3.10
C ILE A 56 21.44 -5.14 3.76
N THR A 57 21.37 -5.31 5.09
CA THR A 57 22.41 -6.00 5.86
C THR A 57 22.07 -7.45 6.14
N ARG A 58 20.78 -7.75 6.35
CA ARG A 58 20.24 -9.10 6.58
C ARG A 58 18.71 -9.08 6.50
N PRO A 59 18.05 -10.24 6.31
CA PRO A 59 16.61 -10.34 6.45
C PRO A 59 16.21 -10.14 7.92
N ALA A 60 15.03 -9.54 8.15
CA ALA A 60 14.42 -9.60 9.47
C ALA A 60 13.77 -10.99 9.66
N THR A 61 14.01 -11.59 10.82
CA THR A 61 13.50 -12.91 11.19
C THR A 61 12.86 -12.87 12.57
N VAL A 62 12.11 -13.91 12.95
CA VAL A 62 11.58 -14.02 14.31
C VAL A 62 12.77 -14.05 15.28
N GLY A 63 12.74 -13.13 16.26
CA GLY A 63 13.84 -12.92 17.23
C GLY A 63 14.93 -11.94 16.77
N ASP A 64 14.99 -11.57 15.48
CA ASP A 64 15.86 -10.47 14.98
C ASP A 64 15.05 -9.58 14.00
N GLY A 65 14.26 -8.66 14.56
CA GLY A 65 13.47 -7.68 13.82
C GLY A 65 12.01 -8.05 13.61
N ILE A 66 11.61 -9.31 13.76
CA ILE A 66 10.20 -9.72 13.77
C ILE A 66 9.87 -10.25 15.16
N THR A 67 8.85 -9.65 15.79
CA THR A 67 8.33 -10.08 17.09
C THR A 67 7.21 -11.10 16.88
N GLU A 68 7.26 -12.22 17.61
CA GLU A 68 6.14 -13.14 17.74
C GLU A 68 5.39 -12.83 19.05
N LEU A 69 4.09 -12.54 18.94
CA LEU A 69 3.27 -12.21 20.11
C LEU A 69 2.72 -13.47 20.75
N SER A 70 2.90 -13.63 22.06
CA SER A 70 2.23 -14.65 22.85
C SER A 70 0.73 -14.33 23.00
N ASP A 71 -0.11 -15.34 23.31
CA ASP A 71 -1.53 -15.08 23.59
C ASP A 71 -1.76 -14.07 24.73
N PRO A 72 -1.00 -14.05 25.83
CA PRO A 72 -1.06 -12.99 26.82
C PRO A 72 -0.70 -11.60 26.27
N ASP A 73 0.29 -11.51 25.37
CA ASP A 73 0.63 -10.22 24.74
C ASP A 73 -0.50 -9.74 23.81
N ILE A 74 -1.06 -10.63 23.02
CA ILE A 74 -2.21 -10.33 22.16
C ILE A 74 -3.39 -9.82 22.99
N ALA A 75 -3.70 -10.46 24.10
CA ALA A 75 -4.77 -10.03 25.00
C ALA A 75 -4.47 -8.65 25.59
N ARG A 76 -3.27 -8.43 26.12
CA ARG A 76 -2.82 -7.17 26.70
C ARG A 76 -2.88 -6.01 25.70
N TYR A 77 -2.36 -6.21 24.50
CA TYR A 77 -2.40 -5.17 23.46
C TYR A 77 -3.84 -4.92 22.96
N THR A 78 -4.65 -5.96 22.82
CA THR A 78 -6.07 -5.80 22.46
C THR A 78 -6.80 -4.92 23.49
N GLU A 79 -6.58 -5.10 24.78
CA GLU A 79 -7.16 -4.24 25.83
C GLU A 79 -6.71 -2.79 25.69
N LYS A 80 -5.42 -2.54 25.44
CA LYS A 80 -4.89 -1.18 25.20
C LYS A 80 -5.55 -0.51 24.00
N TYR A 81 -5.75 -1.27 22.92
CA TYR A 81 -6.44 -0.76 21.75
C TYR A 81 -7.92 -0.46 22.02
N ILE A 82 -8.65 -1.34 22.70
CA ILE A 82 -10.06 -1.12 23.08
C ILE A 82 -10.20 0.15 23.93
N ALA A 83 -9.26 0.40 24.84
CA ALA A 83 -9.24 1.64 25.60
C ALA A 83 -9.02 2.87 24.69
N ALA A 84 -8.10 2.78 23.74
CA ALA A 84 -7.77 3.85 22.79
C ALA A 84 -8.95 4.20 21.84
N GLN A 85 -9.78 3.22 21.46
CA GLN A 85 -10.96 3.42 20.61
C GLN A 85 -11.96 4.44 21.18
N LYS A 86 -11.91 4.69 22.50
CA LYS A 86 -12.80 5.66 23.19
C LYS A 86 -12.35 7.12 23.03
N THR A 87 -11.10 7.35 22.66
CA THR A 87 -10.50 8.70 22.64
C THR A 87 -9.76 9.05 21.37
N LYS A 88 -9.40 8.05 20.58
CA LYS A 88 -8.60 8.20 19.37
C LYS A 88 -9.47 8.20 18.11
N LYS A 89 -9.12 9.03 17.14
CA LYS A 89 -9.70 8.99 15.81
C LYS A 89 -9.00 7.89 14.99
N ILE A 90 -9.76 6.92 14.54
CA ILE A 90 -9.28 5.74 13.85
C ILE A 90 -9.84 5.76 12.42
N VAL A 91 -8.97 5.56 11.43
CA VAL A 91 -9.36 5.49 10.02
C VAL A 91 -8.82 4.20 9.40
N LYS A 92 -9.63 3.53 8.60
CA LYS A 92 -9.20 2.44 7.73
C LYS A 92 -8.94 3.02 6.33
N PHE A 93 -7.68 3.03 5.90
CA PHE A 93 -7.24 3.49 4.59
C PHE A 93 -7.09 2.30 3.65
N VAL A 94 -7.84 2.32 2.55
CA VAL A 94 -7.93 1.20 1.59
C VAL A 94 -7.56 1.68 0.20
N PRO A 95 -6.33 1.38 -0.28
CA PRO A 95 -6.00 1.55 -1.70
C PRO A 95 -6.92 0.71 -2.58
N ALA A 96 -7.71 1.35 -3.45
CA ALA A 96 -8.74 0.69 -4.26
C ALA A 96 -8.79 1.17 -5.72
N SER A 97 -7.80 1.95 -6.17
CA SER A 97 -7.72 2.50 -7.54
C SER A 97 -7.30 1.49 -8.61
N GLY A 98 -6.75 0.32 -8.21
CA GLY A 98 -6.24 -0.66 -9.16
C GLY A 98 -7.34 -1.32 -9.99
N ALA A 99 -7.26 -1.23 -11.32
CA ALA A 99 -8.13 -1.97 -12.24
C ALA A 99 -7.94 -3.49 -12.12
N ALA A 100 -9.01 -4.25 -12.35
CA ALA A 100 -8.97 -5.71 -12.27
C ALA A 100 -8.39 -6.40 -13.53
N THR A 101 -7.88 -5.65 -14.51
CA THR A 101 -7.35 -6.21 -15.77
C THR A 101 -6.32 -7.32 -15.57
N ARG A 102 -5.43 -7.18 -14.57
CA ARG A 102 -4.46 -8.25 -14.26
C ARG A 102 -5.12 -9.51 -13.71
N MET A 103 -6.23 -9.35 -12.97
CA MET A 103 -6.99 -10.46 -12.40
C MET A 103 -7.63 -11.31 -13.49
N PHE A 104 -8.07 -10.70 -14.57
CA PHE A 104 -8.74 -11.35 -15.69
C PHE A 104 -7.89 -11.51 -16.94
N ARG A 105 -6.56 -11.34 -16.85
CA ARG A 105 -5.65 -11.38 -18.02
C ARG A 105 -5.86 -12.60 -18.91
N ASP A 106 -5.93 -13.78 -18.33
CA ASP A 106 -6.03 -15.04 -19.07
C ASP A 106 -7.40 -15.19 -19.77
N LEU A 107 -8.45 -14.63 -19.17
CA LEU A 107 -9.78 -14.59 -19.81
C LEU A 107 -9.83 -13.59 -20.97
N PHE A 108 -9.12 -12.45 -20.85
CA PHE A 108 -8.95 -11.52 -21.99
C PHE A 108 -8.18 -12.17 -23.13
N GLU A 109 -7.12 -12.92 -22.83
CA GLU A 109 -6.34 -13.65 -23.83
C GLU A 109 -7.23 -14.64 -24.58
N PHE A 110 -8.04 -15.44 -23.87
CA PHE A 110 -9.02 -16.34 -24.48
C PHE A 110 -10.04 -15.59 -25.35
N LEU A 111 -10.59 -14.48 -24.86
CA LEU A 111 -11.58 -13.70 -25.61
C LEU A 111 -11.00 -13.15 -26.93
N ASN A 112 -9.72 -12.73 -26.92
CA ASN A 112 -9.04 -12.10 -28.05
C ASN A 112 -8.51 -13.12 -29.06
N THR A 113 -7.96 -14.25 -28.59
CA THR A 113 -7.22 -15.21 -29.45
C THR A 113 -7.94 -16.54 -29.65
N GLY A 114 -8.92 -16.87 -28.79
CA GLY A 114 -9.51 -18.21 -28.71
C GLY A 114 -8.60 -19.25 -28.01
N THR A 115 -7.41 -18.85 -27.54
CA THR A 115 -6.47 -19.76 -26.87
C THR A 115 -6.90 -20.02 -25.44
N GLU A 116 -7.26 -21.24 -25.13
CA GLU A 116 -7.61 -21.67 -23.79
C GLU A 116 -6.37 -22.10 -22.99
N ASN A 117 -6.30 -21.69 -21.72
CA ASN A 117 -5.29 -22.12 -20.76
C ASN A 117 -5.96 -22.69 -19.49
N ASP A 118 -5.16 -23.21 -18.57
CA ASP A 118 -5.64 -23.83 -17.32
C ASP A 118 -6.52 -22.89 -16.48
N THR A 119 -6.19 -21.61 -16.42
CA THR A 119 -6.98 -20.59 -15.71
C THR A 119 -8.38 -20.48 -16.31
N THR A 120 -8.45 -20.32 -17.64
CA THR A 120 -9.71 -20.20 -18.38
C THR A 120 -10.58 -21.44 -18.22
N ARG A 121 -9.98 -22.64 -18.36
CA ARG A 121 -10.66 -23.91 -18.15
C ARG A 121 -11.21 -24.01 -16.73
N ARG A 122 -10.39 -23.74 -15.74
CA ARG A 122 -10.80 -23.78 -14.34
C ARG A 122 -11.95 -22.81 -14.02
N VAL A 123 -11.99 -21.64 -14.64
CA VAL A 123 -13.10 -20.69 -14.49
C VAL A 123 -14.37 -21.26 -15.10
N LEU A 124 -14.31 -21.75 -16.36
CA LEU A 124 -15.47 -22.29 -17.07
C LEU A 124 -16.09 -23.51 -16.38
N ASP A 125 -15.25 -24.41 -15.84
CA ASP A 125 -15.69 -25.64 -15.17
C ASP A 125 -16.30 -25.38 -13.76
N ASN A 126 -16.11 -24.17 -13.21
CA ASN A 126 -16.55 -23.83 -11.86
C ASN A 126 -17.36 -22.54 -11.78
N LEU A 127 -18.00 -22.11 -12.86
CA LEU A 127 -18.73 -20.84 -12.91
C LEU A 127 -19.78 -20.69 -11.82
N ASP A 128 -20.49 -21.75 -11.49
CA ASP A 128 -21.56 -21.81 -10.48
C ASP A 128 -21.04 -21.60 -9.03
N LYS A 129 -19.74 -21.77 -8.81
CA LYS A 129 -19.09 -21.56 -7.51
C LYS A 129 -18.70 -20.11 -7.26
N PHE A 130 -18.58 -19.28 -8.32
CA PHE A 130 -18.25 -17.87 -8.15
C PHE A 130 -19.39 -17.08 -7.51
N ALA A 131 -19.02 -16.09 -6.72
CA ALA A 131 -19.95 -15.18 -6.06
C ALA A 131 -20.85 -14.41 -7.03
N PHE A 132 -20.38 -14.17 -8.24
CA PHE A 132 -21.07 -13.44 -9.29
C PHE A 132 -21.93 -14.33 -10.21
N TRP A 133 -22.04 -15.63 -9.93
CA TRP A 133 -22.76 -16.55 -10.81
C TRP A 133 -24.23 -16.18 -10.98
N ASP A 134 -24.92 -15.85 -9.88
CA ASP A 134 -26.35 -15.54 -9.92
C ASP A 134 -26.66 -14.28 -10.73
N ASP A 135 -25.73 -13.33 -10.77
CA ASP A 135 -25.80 -12.14 -11.62
C ASP A 135 -25.42 -12.49 -13.07
N LEU A 136 -24.33 -13.23 -13.28
CA LEU A 136 -23.84 -13.60 -14.62
C LEU A 136 -24.88 -14.36 -15.44
N ARG A 137 -25.54 -15.35 -14.85
CA ARG A 137 -26.51 -16.21 -15.54
C ARG A 137 -27.70 -15.46 -16.16
N GLN A 138 -27.97 -14.24 -15.67
CA GLN A 138 -29.06 -13.40 -16.20
C GLN A 138 -28.72 -12.79 -17.58
N PHE A 139 -27.44 -12.73 -17.93
CA PHE A 139 -26.94 -12.19 -19.19
C PHE A 139 -26.64 -13.29 -20.22
N LEU A 140 -26.61 -14.56 -19.80
CA LEU A 140 -26.24 -15.66 -20.68
C LEU A 140 -27.41 -15.99 -21.66
N PRO A 141 -27.10 -16.24 -22.95
CA PRO A 141 -28.08 -16.77 -23.88
C PRO A 141 -28.54 -18.19 -23.48
N ALA A 142 -29.62 -18.67 -24.08
CA ALA A 142 -30.19 -19.98 -23.73
C ALA A 142 -29.21 -21.17 -23.91
N THR A 143 -28.29 -21.06 -24.87
CA THR A 143 -27.22 -22.05 -25.12
C THR A 143 -25.89 -21.34 -25.26
N PRO A 144 -25.26 -20.94 -24.11
CA PRO A 144 -24.06 -20.13 -24.16
C PRO A 144 -22.83 -20.96 -24.56
N THR A 145 -22.05 -20.44 -25.49
CA THR A 145 -20.69 -20.95 -25.75
C THR A 145 -19.74 -20.49 -24.63
N ASP A 146 -18.55 -21.09 -24.53
CA ASP A 146 -17.55 -20.66 -23.56
C ASP A 146 -17.10 -19.21 -23.82
N ARG A 147 -17.07 -18.80 -25.10
CA ARG A 147 -16.78 -17.42 -25.47
C ARG A 147 -17.87 -16.45 -24.96
N ASP A 148 -19.15 -16.83 -25.07
CA ASP A 148 -20.26 -16.00 -24.57
C ASP A 148 -20.18 -15.84 -23.05
N LYS A 149 -19.87 -16.92 -22.32
CA LYS A 149 -19.70 -16.89 -20.86
C LYS A 149 -18.58 -15.92 -20.45
N ILE A 150 -17.41 -16.01 -21.09
CA ILE A 150 -16.28 -15.13 -20.80
C ILE A 150 -16.58 -13.69 -21.23
N ALA A 151 -17.21 -13.48 -22.38
CA ALA A 151 -17.63 -12.14 -22.83
C ALA A 151 -18.59 -11.49 -21.82
N CYS A 152 -19.59 -12.22 -21.32
CA CYS A 152 -20.52 -11.72 -20.29
C CYS A 152 -19.83 -11.43 -18.94
N ILE A 153 -18.73 -12.08 -18.59
CA ILE A 153 -17.95 -11.70 -17.40
C ILE A 153 -17.22 -10.37 -17.66
N LEU A 154 -16.54 -10.23 -18.79
CA LEU A 154 -15.54 -9.18 -19.00
C LEU A 154 -16.10 -7.87 -19.56
N THR A 155 -17.15 -7.94 -20.40
CA THR A 155 -17.62 -6.81 -21.21
C THR A 155 -18.97 -6.28 -20.76
N ASP A 156 -19.40 -5.17 -21.36
CA ASP A 156 -20.70 -4.53 -21.15
C ASP A 156 -21.91 -5.38 -21.66
N ALA A 157 -21.63 -6.48 -22.36
CA ALA A 157 -22.62 -7.51 -22.63
C ALA A 157 -23.14 -8.22 -21.36
N GLY A 158 -22.51 -8.04 -20.23
CA GLY A 158 -22.87 -8.64 -18.94
C GLY A 158 -22.35 -7.86 -17.75
N LEU A 159 -21.45 -8.46 -16.96
CA LEU A 159 -20.96 -7.90 -15.68
C LEU A 159 -19.92 -6.79 -15.84
N ASN A 160 -19.31 -6.65 -17.00
CA ASN A 160 -18.30 -5.65 -17.32
C ASN A 160 -17.07 -5.64 -16.37
N TYR A 161 -16.74 -6.78 -15.76
CA TYR A 161 -15.67 -6.89 -14.78
C TYR A 161 -14.28 -6.56 -15.33
N GLY A 162 -14.09 -6.66 -16.65
CA GLY A 162 -12.87 -6.25 -17.32
C GLY A 162 -12.53 -4.77 -17.16
N ASN A 163 -13.55 -3.93 -16.97
CA ASN A 163 -13.43 -2.48 -16.82
C ASN A 163 -13.67 -1.99 -15.37
N LEU A 164 -13.96 -2.90 -14.44
CA LEU A 164 -14.23 -2.53 -13.05
C LEU A 164 -12.98 -2.66 -12.16
N PRO A 165 -12.88 -1.86 -11.09
CA PRO A 165 -11.88 -2.06 -10.06
C PRO A 165 -12.28 -3.23 -9.16
N LYS A 166 -11.30 -3.89 -8.52
CA LYS A 166 -11.53 -5.05 -7.64
C LYS A 166 -12.59 -4.78 -6.55
N GLY A 167 -12.69 -3.54 -6.07
CA GLY A 167 -13.66 -3.16 -5.04
C GLY A 167 -15.12 -3.40 -5.41
N LEU A 168 -15.45 -3.38 -6.70
CA LEU A 168 -16.81 -3.55 -7.22
C LEU A 168 -17.11 -4.98 -7.72
N ILE A 169 -16.15 -5.90 -7.64
CA ILE A 169 -16.32 -7.29 -8.06
C ILE A 169 -16.83 -8.11 -6.88
N ALA A 170 -17.83 -8.97 -7.14
CA ALA A 170 -18.33 -9.92 -6.15
C ALA A 170 -17.27 -10.98 -5.85
N PHE A 171 -16.75 -10.98 -4.64
CA PHE A 171 -15.66 -11.86 -4.19
C PHE A 171 -16.18 -13.09 -3.46
N HIS A 172 -17.16 -12.92 -2.57
CA HIS A 172 -17.57 -13.98 -1.67
C HIS A 172 -19.06 -14.28 -1.78
N LYS A 173 -19.37 -15.56 -1.91
CA LYS A 173 -20.72 -16.10 -1.91
C LYS A 173 -21.12 -16.50 -0.50
N TYR A 174 -22.28 -16.02 -0.06
CA TYR A 174 -22.95 -16.42 1.16
C TYR A 174 -24.23 -17.20 0.81
N ASP A 175 -24.93 -17.73 1.79
CA ASP A 175 -26.08 -18.60 1.54
C ASP A 175 -27.20 -17.93 0.70
N THR A 176 -27.44 -16.64 0.93
CA THR A 176 -28.56 -15.90 0.28
C THR A 176 -28.12 -14.63 -0.46
N TYR A 177 -26.84 -14.28 -0.43
CA TYR A 177 -26.29 -13.06 -1.05
C TYR A 177 -24.82 -13.22 -1.38
N SER A 178 -24.27 -12.26 -2.11
CA SER A 178 -22.84 -12.16 -2.37
C SER A 178 -22.31 -10.81 -1.86
N ARG A 179 -21.02 -10.73 -1.56
CA ARG A 179 -20.34 -9.48 -1.22
C ARG A 179 -19.23 -9.17 -2.18
N THR A 180 -19.14 -7.90 -2.52
CA THR A 180 -17.97 -7.33 -3.18
C THR A 180 -16.80 -7.18 -2.20
N ALA A 181 -15.59 -6.97 -2.74
CA ALA A 181 -14.42 -6.69 -1.89
C ALA A 181 -14.63 -5.42 -1.04
N LEU A 182 -15.30 -4.38 -1.57
CA LEU A 182 -15.66 -3.19 -0.81
C LEU A 182 -16.55 -3.52 0.39
N GLU A 183 -17.60 -4.32 0.20
CA GLU A 183 -18.52 -4.71 1.27
C GLU A 183 -17.83 -5.51 2.36
N GLU A 184 -16.83 -6.36 2.01
CA GLU A 184 -16.01 -7.02 3.02
C GLU A 184 -15.16 -6.02 3.83
N HIS A 185 -14.68 -4.93 3.22
CA HIS A 185 -14.02 -3.86 3.97
C HIS A 185 -14.95 -3.11 4.91
N LEU A 186 -16.25 -2.96 4.59
CA LEU A 186 -17.26 -2.43 5.53
C LEU A 186 -17.42 -3.37 6.73
N ALA A 187 -17.61 -4.67 6.47
CA ALA A 187 -17.77 -5.68 7.51
C ALA A 187 -16.53 -5.78 8.42
N GLU A 188 -15.33 -5.76 7.85
CA GLU A 188 -14.08 -5.74 8.62
C GLU A 188 -13.95 -4.46 9.46
N GLY A 189 -14.23 -3.31 8.88
CA GLY A 189 -14.12 -2.00 9.54
C GLY A 189 -14.96 -1.96 10.83
N ALA A 190 -16.20 -2.46 10.78
CA ALA A 190 -17.09 -2.55 11.95
C ALA A 190 -16.49 -3.38 13.08
N GLN A 191 -15.66 -4.37 12.78
CA GLN A 191 -15.17 -5.32 13.78
C GLN A 191 -13.87 -4.89 14.46
N TYR A 192 -13.03 -4.07 13.81
CA TYR A 192 -11.78 -3.63 14.45
C TYR A 192 -11.49 -2.12 14.35
N ALA A 193 -12.10 -1.38 13.44
CA ALA A 193 -11.80 0.04 13.21
C ALA A 193 -12.89 1.00 13.71
N THR A 194 -13.85 0.53 14.53
CA THR A 194 -14.89 1.36 15.14
C THR A 194 -14.29 2.19 16.26
N ALA A 195 -14.56 3.50 16.25
CA ALA A 195 -14.24 4.42 17.34
C ALA A 195 -15.47 5.27 17.65
N ASN A 196 -15.87 5.34 18.93
CA ASN A 196 -17.04 6.11 19.37
C ASN A 196 -18.32 5.79 18.55
N GLY A 197 -18.55 4.52 18.22
CA GLY A 197 -19.71 4.06 17.46
C GLY A 197 -19.65 4.35 15.95
N THR A 198 -18.57 4.93 15.44
CA THR A 198 -18.39 5.25 14.02
C THR A 198 -17.19 4.51 13.42
N VAL A 199 -17.36 4.00 12.22
CA VAL A 199 -16.30 3.41 11.38
C VAL A 199 -15.93 4.42 10.31
N HIS A 200 -14.70 4.95 10.38
CA HIS A 200 -14.19 5.83 9.33
C HIS A 200 -13.38 4.99 8.33
N ILE A 201 -13.79 5.02 7.06
CA ILE A 201 -13.06 4.35 5.98
C ILE A 201 -12.75 5.36 4.88
N HIS A 202 -11.50 5.37 4.44
CA HIS A 202 -11.06 6.14 3.29
C HIS A 202 -10.63 5.22 2.16
N PHE A 203 -11.28 5.33 1.00
CA PHE A 203 -10.89 4.62 -0.23
C PHE A 203 -10.16 5.55 -1.18
N THR A 204 -9.03 5.12 -1.71
CA THR A 204 -8.46 5.78 -2.89
C THR A 204 -9.00 5.09 -4.14
N VAL A 205 -9.63 5.85 -5.02
CA VAL A 205 -10.30 5.32 -6.21
C VAL A 205 -9.84 6.08 -7.46
N SER A 206 -9.95 5.47 -8.64
CA SER A 206 -9.77 6.19 -9.90
C SER A 206 -11.00 7.04 -10.23
N PRO A 207 -10.84 8.20 -10.89
CA PRO A 207 -11.96 9.09 -11.21
C PRO A 207 -13.12 8.41 -11.94
N GLU A 208 -12.80 7.55 -12.90
CA GLU A 208 -13.76 6.81 -13.74
C GLU A 208 -14.63 5.83 -12.94
N HIS A 209 -14.17 5.37 -11.77
CA HIS A 209 -14.87 4.41 -10.93
C HIS A 209 -15.62 5.02 -9.74
N LEU A 210 -15.44 6.32 -9.50
CA LEU A 210 -16.03 7.02 -8.35
C LEU A 210 -17.56 6.89 -8.29
N ALA A 211 -18.24 6.97 -9.44
CA ALA A 211 -19.69 6.83 -9.51
C ALA A 211 -20.16 5.43 -9.09
N GLY A 212 -19.46 4.37 -9.53
CA GLY A 212 -19.75 2.99 -9.14
C GLY A 212 -19.57 2.74 -7.63
N PHE A 213 -18.48 3.26 -7.05
CA PHE A 213 -18.26 3.18 -5.60
C PHE A 213 -19.39 3.89 -4.83
N ARG A 214 -19.76 5.12 -5.23
CA ARG A 214 -20.84 5.87 -4.58
C ARG A 214 -22.18 5.13 -4.65
N ALA A 215 -22.51 4.57 -5.80
CA ALA A 215 -23.76 3.82 -6.00
C ALA A 215 -23.81 2.57 -5.11
N LEU A 216 -22.70 1.81 -5.03
CA LEU A 216 -22.62 0.63 -4.16
C LEU A 216 -22.75 1.03 -2.69
N LEU A 217 -22.02 2.04 -2.25
CA LEU A 217 -22.06 2.52 -0.86
C LEU A 217 -23.44 3.06 -0.45
N ALA A 218 -24.11 3.81 -1.32
CA ALA A 218 -25.45 4.32 -1.04
C ALA A 218 -26.47 3.19 -0.78
N ARG A 219 -26.32 2.06 -1.45
CA ARG A 219 -27.15 0.87 -1.26
C ARG A 219 -26.78 0.10 0.00
N THR A 220 -25.47 -0.10 0.24
CA THR A 220 -25.00 -1.09 1.24
C THR A 220 -24.79 -0.50 2.63
N VAL A 221 -24.37 0.76 2.76
CA VAL A 221 -24.07 1.38 4.06
C VAL A 221 -25.27 1.32 5.05
N PRO A 222 -26.53 1.60 4.66
CA PRO A 222 -27.65 1.50 5.59
C PRO A 222 -27.83 0.08 6.16
N GLU A 223 -27.67 -0.95 5.31
CA GLU A 223 -27.76 -2.36 5.73
C GLU A 223 -26.64 -2.72 6.69
N TYR A 224 -25.38 -2.34 6.38
CA TYR A 224 -24.23 -2.63 7.23
C TYR A 224 -24.28 -1.88 8.54
N SER A 225 -24.77 -0.63 8.55
CA SER A 225 -25.01 0.14 9.79
C SER A 225 -25.99 -0.58 10.70
N ALA A 226 -27.10 -1.06 10.16
CA ALA A 226 -28.08 -1.82 10.93
C ALA A 226 -27.54 -3.17 11.41
N ARG A 227 -26.80 -3.89 10.56
CA ARG A 227 -26.24 -5.22 10.85
C ARG A 227 -25.20 -5.19 11.97
N TYR A 228 -24.36 -4.16 12.01
CA TYR A 228 -23.24 -4.07 12.96
C TYR A 228 -23.49 -3.09 14.11
N GLY A 229 -24.60 -2.33 14.07
CA GLY A 229 -24.93 -1.33 15.11
C GLY A 229 -23.94 -0.17 15.16
N VAL A 230 -23.40 0.26 14.01
CA VAL A 230 -22.40 1.32 13.89
C VAL A 230 -22.81 2.34 12.83
N ASN A 231 -22.25 3.55 12.92
CA ASN A 231 -22.31 4.52 11.84
C ASN A 231 -21.08 4.34 10.92
N TYR A 232 -21.24 4.64 9.64
CA TYR A 232 -20.12 4.70 8.69
C TYR A 232 -19.92 6.13 8.22
N ASP A 233 -18.68 6.60 8.32
CA ASP A 233 -18.18 7.83 7.69
C ASP A 233 -17.17 7.43 6.62
N ILE A 234 -17.60 7.48 5.35
CA ILE A 234 -16.81 7.00 4.23
C ILE A 234 -16.39 8.17 3.35
N THR A 235 -15.10 8.31 3.19
CA THR A 235 -14.50 9.32 2.33
C THR A 235 -13.75 8.65 1.16
N MET A 236 -13.61 9.39 0.06
CA MET A 236 -12.90 8.92 -1.12
C MET A 236 -12.01 10.03 -1.67
N SER A 237 -10.83 9.66 -2.16
CA SER A 237 -9.96 10.56 -2.91
C SER A 237 -9.39 9.87 -4.15
N ASN A 238 -8.97 10.70 -5.12
CA ASN A 238 -8.24 10.22 -6.28
C ASN A 238 -6.73 10.42 -6.04
N GLN A 239 -5.90 9.61 -6.69
CA GLN A 239 -4.48 9.91 -6.79
C GLN A 239 -4.32 11.27 -7.48
N ARG A 240 -3.48 12.14 -6.93
CA ARG A 240 -3.26 13.47 -7.48
C ARG A 240 -2.41 13.39 -8.75
N THR A 241 -2.79 14.12 -9.79
CA THR A 241 -2.00 14.22 -11.04
C THR A 241 -0.63 14.86 -10.80
N SER A 242 -0.49 15.70 -9.77
CA SER A 242 0.82 16.24 -9.32
C SER A 242 1.79 15.16 -8.81
N THR A 243 1.33 13.94 -8.61
CA THR A 243 2.18 12.80 -8.27
C THR A 243 2.64 12.01 -9.49
N ASP A 244 2.11 12.28 -10.67
CA ASP A 244 2.48 11.58 -11.90
C ASP A 244 3.95 11.82 -12.26
N THR A 245 4.52 10.89 -13.00
CA THR A 245 5.90 11.00 -13.49
C THR A 245 5.91 11.04 -15.01
N ILE A 246 6.85 11.82 -15.57
CA ILE A 246 7.06 11.83 -17.02
C ILE A 246 7.52 10.43 -17.48
N ALA A 247 7.06 9.98 -18.64
CA ALA A 247 7.63 8.83 -19.34
C ALA A 247 8.75 9.28 -20.27
N VAL A 248 9.74 8.41 -20.49
CA VAL A 248 10.84 8.68 -21.41
C VAL A 248 10.98 7.57 -22.44
N ASN A 249 11.57 7.90 -23.57
CA ASN A 249 12.06 6.93 -24.56
C ASN A 249 13.20 6.07 -23.96
N PRO A 250 13.58 4.95 -24.57
CA PRO A 250 14.71 4.13 -24.11
C PRO A 250 16.05 4.91 -23.99
N ASP A 251 16.21 6.00 -24.71
CA ASP A 251 17.37 6.90 -24.68
C ASP A 251 17.26 8.03 -23.62
N ASN A 252 16.24 7.99 -22.75
CA ASN A 252 15.90 8.97 -21.72
C ASN A 252 15.41 10.36 -22.23
N THR A 253 15.14 10.52 -23.52
CA THR A 253 14.44 11.70 -24.01
C THR A 253 12.95 11.64 -23.62
N PRO A 254 12.27 12.78 -23.38
CA PRO A 254 10.85 12.79 -23.05
C PRO A 254 10.00 12.04 -24.08
N PHE A 255 9.16 11.10 -23.62
CA PHE A 255 8.25 10.37 -24.50
C PHE A 255 7.07 11.29 -24.88
N ARG A 256 6.76 11.35 -26.19
CA ARG A 256 5.62 12.11 -26.69
C ARG A 256 4.60 11.19 -27.33
N THR A 257 3.34 11.50 -27.08
CA THR A 257 2.18 10.90 -27.77
C THR A 257 2.13 11.34 -29.23
N ASP A 258 1.27 10.72 -30.04
CA ASP A 258 1.21 11.00 -31.48
C ASP A 258 0.76 12.43 -31.81
N ASP A 259 0.04 13.08 -30.90
CA ASP A 259 -0.36 14.48 -30.94
C ASP A 259 0.71 15.46 -30.40
N GLY A 260 1.90 14.95 -30.05
CA GLY A 260 3.06 15.73 -29.63
C GLY A 260 3.12 16.08 -28.14
N HIS A 261 2.11 15.72 -27.34
CA HIS A 261 2.10 15.99 -25.90
C HIS A 261 3.09 15.10 -25.13
N LEU A 262 3.62 15.60 -24.00
CA LEU A 262 4.38 14.80 -23.06
C LEU A 262 3.49 13.71 -22.46
N LEU A 263 4.03 12.49 -22.29
CA LEU A 263 3.29 11.42 -21.63
C LEU A 263 3.61 11.41 -20.13
N PHE A 264 2.61 11.72 -19.29
CA PHE A 264 2.66 11.52 -17.86
C PHE A 264 1.96 10.21 -17.48
N ARG A 265 2.45 9.55 -16.45
CA ARG A 265 1.92 8.28 -15.97
C ARG A 265 1.78 8.28 -14.46
N PRO A 266 0.76 7.57 -13.92
CA PRO A 266 0.67 7.34 -12.48
C PRO A 266 1.97 6.73 -11.93
N ALA A 267 2.47 7.28 -10.84
CA ALA A 267 3.75 6.93 -10.24
C ALA A 267 3.69 5.72 -9.29
N GLY A 268 2.75 4.81 -9.50
CA GLY A 268 2.55 3.64 -8.64
C GLY A 268 1.91 3.99 -7.29
N HIS A 269 1.91 3.02 -6.36
CA HIS A 269 1.27 3.21 -5.06
C HIS A 269 2.01 4.20 -4.13
N GLY A 270 3.23 4.60 -4.47
CA GLY A 270 3.98 5.62 -3.74
C GLY A 270 3.30 6.99 -3.75
N ALA A 271 2.57 7.32 -4.82
CA ALA A 271 1.77 8.53 -4.90
C ALA A 271 0.73 8.64 -3.77
N LEU A 272 0.27 7.52 -3.22
CA LEU A 272 -0.75 7.47 -2.18
C LEU A 272 -0.28 8.00 -0.81
N ILE A 273 1.02 8.28 -0.64
CA ILE A 273 1.51 8.94 0.58
C ILE A 273 0.87 10.32 0.76
N GLU A 274 0.58 11.04 -0.33
CA GLU A 274 -0.10 12.32 -0.27
C GLU A 274 -1.56 12.16 0.17
N ASN A 275 -2.26 11.13 -0.34
CA ASN A 275 -3.61 10.81 0.12
C ASN A 275 -3.61 10.43 1.61
N LEU A 276 -2.63 9.64 2.06
CA LEU A 276 -2.47 9.28 3.47
C LEU A 276 -2.15 10.51 4.32
N ASN A 277 -1.31 11.42 3.82
CA ASN A 277 -0.96 12.67 4.50
C ASN A 277 -2.17 13.59 4.70
N ASP A 278 -3.19 13.52 3.86
CA ASP A 278 -4.44 14.28 4.04
C ASP A 278 -5.34 13.71 5.13
N ILE A 279 -5.16 12.44 5.51
CA ILE A 279 -6.00 11.81 6.53
C ILE A 279 -5.75 12.44 7.90
N ASP A 280 -6.83 12.92 8.50
CA ASP A 280 -6.83 13.40 9.87
C ASP A 280 -7.23 12.26 10.82
N ALA A 281 -6.24 11.57 11.36
CA ALA A 281 -6.44 10.45 12.29
C ALA A 281 -5.29 10.34 13.29
N ASP A 282 -5.53 9.65 14.41
CA ASP A 282 -4.48 9.22 15.35
C ASP A 282 -3.89 7.87 14.94
N ILE A 283 -4.76 6.96 14.48
CA ILE A 283 -4.43 5.60 14.08
C ILE A 283 -5.00 5.33 12.68
N VAL A 284 -4.17 4.88 11.77
CA VAL A 284 -4.58 4.50 10.42
C VAL A 284 -4.26 3.03 10.17
N PHE A 285 -5.29 2.23 9.88
CA PHE A 285 -5.12 0.87 9.34
C PHE A 285 -4.98 0.94 7.83
N ILE A 286 -3.93 0.33 7.28
CA ILE A 286 -3.74 0.21 5.83
C ILE A 286 -3.90 -1.25 5.42
N LYS A 287 -4.76 -1.51 4.43
CA LYS A 287 -4.98 -2.83 3.87
C LYS A 287 -5.47 -2.71 2.43
N ASN A 288 -4.91 -3.50 1.52
CA ASN A 288 -5.33 -3.48 0.12
C ASN A 288 -6.76 -3.98 -0.08
N ILE A 289 -7.45 -3.41 -1.10
CA ILE A 289 -8.85 -3.73 -1.42
C ILE A 289 -9.12 -5.21 -1.66
N ASP A 290 -8.15 -5.95 -2.20
CA ASP A 290 -8.29 -7.35 -2.58
C ASP A 290 -7.91 -8.34 -1.47
N ASN A 291 -7.36 -7.87 -0.33
CA ASN A 291 -7.00 -8.72 0.79
C ASN A 291 -8.17 -8.82 1.79
N VAL A 292 -9.17 -9.58 1.46
CA VAL A 292 -10.39 -9.78 2.26
C VAL A 292 -10.78 -11.25 2.33
N THR A 293 -11.52 -11.61 3.37
CA THR A 293 -12.01 -12.97 3.57
C THR A 293 -13.45 -12.96 4.09
N THR A 294 -14.11 -14.13 4.10
CA THR A 294 -15.49 -14.29 4.57
C THR A 294 -15.63 -14.08 6.08
N ASP A 295 -16.84 -13.78 6.55
CA ASP A 295 -17.16 -13.64 7.98
C ASP A 295 -16.65 -14.82 8.82
N LYS A 296 -16.76 -16.04 8.29
CA LYS A 296 -16.39 -17.28 8.96
C LYS A 296 -14.88 -17.40 9.20
N LEU A 297 -14.06 -16.83 8.32
CA LEU A 297 -12.59 -16.95 8.35
C LEU A 297 -11.89 -15.72 8.92
N ARG A 298 -12.62 -14.65 9.26
CA ARG A 298 -12.07 -13.35 9.63
C ARG A 298 -11.51 -13.27 11.06
N GLY A 299 -11.69 -14.29 11.89
CA GLY A 299 -11.32 -14.26 13.31
C GLY A 299 -9.88 -13.82 13.56
N ASP A 300 -8.93 -14.41 12.84
CA ASP A 300 -7.50 -14.05 12.98
C ASP A 300 -7.21 -12.61 12.52
N THR A 301 -7.82 -12.17 11.42
CA THR A 301 -7.67 -10.77 10.96
C THR A 301 -8.07 -9.80 12.06
N ILE A 302 -9.21 -10.01 12.71
CA ILE A 302 -9.70 -9.14 13.80
C ILE A 302 -8.77 -9.20 15.01
N LYS A 303 -8.38 -10.42 15.42
CA LYS A 303 -7.49 -10.67 16.57
C LYS A 303 -6.18 -9.90 16.40
N TYR A 304 -5.51 -10.10 15.26
CA TYR A 304 -4.19 -9.50 15.02
C TYR A 304 -4.27 -8.02 14.71
N LYS A 305 -5.27 -7.52 13.98
CA LYS A 305 -5.46 -6.07 13.77
C LYS A 305 -5.57 -5.30 15.09
N ARG A 306 -6.33 -5.83 16.05
CA ARG A 306 -6.44 -5.22 17.38
C ARG A 306 -5.13 -5.27 18.16
N ALA A 307 -4.42 -6.38 18.11
CA ALA A 307 -3.14 -6.53 18.80
C ALA A 307 -2.07 -5.59 18.22
N LEU A 308 -1.93 -5.51 16.89
CA LEU A 308 -1.01 -4.59 16.21
C LEU A 308 -1.29 -3.13 16.58
N ALA A 309 -2.57 -2.73 16.61
CA ALA A 309 -2.98 -1.37 17.00
C ALA A 309 -2.68 -1.10 18.50
N GLY A 310 -2.88 -2.07 19.37
CA GLY A 310 -2.55 -1.95 20.78
C GLY A 310 -1.04 -1.82 21.03
N LEU A 311 -0.23 -2.57 20.28
CA LEU A 311 1.23 -2.43 20.31
C LEU A 311 1.64 -1.03 19.85
N LEU A 312 1.06 -0.53 18.75
CA LEU A 312 1.30 0.84 18.29
C LEU A 312 1.01 1.87 19.38
N VAL A 313 -0.15 1.76 20.05
CA VAL A 313 -0.55 2.68 21.13
C VAL A 313 0.48 2.66 22.28
N CYS A 314 0.98 1.48 22.66
CA CYS A 314 1.99 1.35 23.70
C CYS A 314 3.33 1.99 23.30
N LEU A 315 3.78 1.74 22.07
CA LEU A 315 5.02 2.32 21.53
C LEU A 315 4.95 3.85 21.45
N GLN A 316 3.86 4.38 20.93
CA GLN A 316 3.64 5.84 20.89
C GLN A 316 3.61 6.46 22.27
N SER A 317 2.88 5.87 23.21
CA SER A 317 2.75 6.40 24.57
C SER A 317 4.12 6.50 25.23
N ARG A 318 4.96 5.48 25.08
CA ARG A 318 6.31 5.48 25.67
C ARG A 318 7.27 6.44 24.96
N ALA A 319 7.22 6.50 23.61
CA ALA A 319 8.01 7.47 22.86
C ALA A 319 7.67 8.92 23.24
N PHE A 320 6.37 9.21 23.42
CA PHE A 320 5.89 10.53 23.80
C PHE A 320 6.24 10.89 25.26
N GLU A 321 6.24 9.93 26.17
CA GLU A 321 6.72 10.11 27.52
C GLU A 321 8.20 10.54 27.55
N TYR A 322 9.06 9.82 26.80
CA TYR A 322 10.46 10.21 26.67
C TYR A 322 10.65 11.58 26.02
N LEU A 323 9.88 11.91 24.96
CA LEU A 323 9.98 13.22 24.32
C LEU A 323 9.60 14.38 25.26
N ASN A 324 8.51 14.22 26.01
CA ASN A 324 7.99 15.25 26.89
C ASN A 324 8.88 15.47 28.14
N ASN A 325 9.58 14.43 28.59
CA ASN A 325 10.41 14.43 29.78
C ASN A 325 11.88 14.06 29.48
N PHE A 326 12.38 14.37 28.29
CA PHE A 326 13.62 13.86 27.74
C PHE A 326 14.83 14.01 28.67
N THR A 327 14.96 15.16 29.35
CA THR A 327 16.07 15.45 30.27
C THR A 327 15.94 14.77 31.65
N ALA A 328 14.78 14.20 31.95
CA ALA A 328 14.53 13.47 33.18
C ALA A 328 14.90 11.98 33.09
N HIS A 329 15.12 11.47 31.86
CA HIS A 329 15.47 10.07 31.61
C HIS A 329 16.94 9.88 31.29
N ASP A 330 17.49 8.72 31.63
CA ASP A 330 18.85 8.31 31.24
C ASP A 330 18.86 8.06 29.70
N LEU A 331 19.85 8.61 29.00
CA LEU A 331 20.03 8.40 27.56
C LEU A 331 20.21 6.91 27.22
N ASN A 332 20.78 6.09 28.11
CA ASN A 332 20.89 4.65 27.89
C ASN A 332 19.52 3.94 27.95
N GLU A 333 18.62 4.40 28.81
CA GLU A 333 17.25 3.91 28.88
C GLU A 333 16.52 4.24 27.57
N ILE A 334 16.62 5.48 27.09
CA ILE A 334 16.05 5.92 25.81
C ILE A 334 16.64 5.12 24.66
N ARG A 335 17.97 4.94 24.62
CA ARG A 335 18.65 4.14 23.59
C ARG A 335 18.17 2.68 23.59
N THR A 336 17.99 2.11 24.77
CA THR A 336 17.48 0.74 24.94
C THR A 336 16.07 0.59 24.36
N PHE A 337 15.19 1.56 24.63
CA PHE A 337 13.85 1.58 24.04
C PHE A 337 13.87 1.73 22.50
N ILE A 338 14.69 2.65 21.97
CA ILE A 338 14.85 2.85 20.53
C ILE A 338 15.35 1.55 19.87
N THR A 339 16.31 0.87 20.48
CA THR A 339 16.91 -0.34 19.90
C THR A 339 15.98 -1.55 19.99
N ASN A 340 15.39 -1.79 21.15
CA ASN A 340 14.66 -3.03 21.42
C ASN A 340 13.18 -2.95 21.03
N ASP A 341 12.54 -1.79 21.25
CA ASP A 341 11.11 -1.64 21.04
C ASP A 341 10.80 -0.97 19.69
N LEU A 342 11.55 0.06 19.27
CA LEU A 342 11.39 0.71 17.97
C LEU A 342 12.22 0.07 16.85
N CYS A 343 13.07 -0.92 17.17
CA CYS A 343 13.93 -1.63 16.22
C CYS A 343 14.81 -0.70 15.38
N VAL A 344 15.41 0.32 16.00
CA VAL A 344 16.39 1.22 15.38
C VAL A 344 17.72 1.12 16.10
N ARG A 345 18.75 0.60 15.42
CA ARG A 345 20.10 0.43 15.97
C ARG A 345 20.93 1.64 15.57
N VAL A 346 21.21 2.49 16.53
CA VAL A 346 22.04 3.70 16.32
C VAL A 346 23.50 3.42 16.69
N PRO A 347 24.48 4.12 16.09
CA PRO A 347 25.86 4.08 16.53
C PRO A 347 26.00 4.43 18.01
N ASP A 348 27.05 3.91 18.67
CA ASP A 348 27.25 4.12 20.11
C ASP A 348 27.47 5.59 20.50
N ASP A 349 28.00 6.38 19.58
CA ASP A 349 28.24 7.82 19.70
C ASP A 349 27.06 8.70 19.24
N ALA A 350 25.92 8.10 18.92
CA ALA A 350 24.73 8.86 18.52
C ALA A 350 24.34 9.88 19.60
N SER A 351 24.14 11.13 19.15
CA SER A 351 23.86 12.27 20.04
C SER A 351 22.45 12.18 20.66
N ALA A 352 22.25 12.92 21.76
CA ALA A 352 20.93 13.09 22.37
C ALA A 352 19.89 13.65 21.36
N ASP A 353 20.32 14.54 20.45
CA ASP A 353 19.44 15.08 19.42
C ASP A 353 19.05 14.03 18.38
N THR A 354 19.95 13.12 18.03
CA THR A 354 19.65 11.96 17.17
C THR A 354 18.58 11.08 17.81
N LEU A 355 18.73 10.75 19.10
CA LEU A 355 17.73 9.95 19.82
C LEU A 355 16.37 10.65 19.88
N ARG A 356 16.36 11.97 20.13
CA ARG A 356 15.12 12.77 20.12
C ARG A 356 14.45 12.81 18.75
N GLN A 357 15.22 12.94 17.66
CA GLN A 357 14.70 12.89 16.30
C GLN A 357 14.07 11.53 15.97
N ILE A 358 14.68 10.42 16.41
CA ILE A 358 14.13 9.07 16.21
C ILE A 358 12.81 8.90 16.98
N LEU A 359 12.74 9.35 18.23
CA LEU A 359 11.50 9.29 19.01
C LEU A 359 10.37 10.10 18.37
N ASN A 360 10.69 11.21 17.66
CA ASN A 360 9.73 12.10 17.01
C ASN A 360 9.52 11.76 15.52
N ARG A 361 9.26 10.48 15.24
CA ARG A 361 8.92 9.98 13.90
C ARG A 361 7.54 9.33 13.90
N PRO A 362 6.84 9.30 12.77
CA PRO A 362 5.69 8.42 12.63
C PRO A 362 6.08 6.97 12.94
N ILE A 363 5.16 6.20 13.52
CA ILE A 363 5.39 4.79 13.86
C ILE A 363 4.43 3.92 13.05
N ARG A 364 4.94 2.82 12.49
CA ARG A 364 4.10 1.78 11.91
C ARG A 364 4.41 0.42 12.53
N VAL A 365 3.36 -0.33 12.81
CA VAL A 365 3.43 -1.75 13.18
C VAL A 365 2.88 -2.55 12.02
N CYS A 366 3.68 -3.45 11.47
CA CYS A 366 3.36 -4.19 10.27
C CYS A 366 3.27 -5.70 10.57
N GLY A 367 2.16 -6.32 10.19
CA GLY A 367 2.04 -7.78 10.18
C GLY A 367 2.91 -8.37 9.08
N MET A 368 3.70 -9.39 9.42
CA MET A 368 4.52 -10.15 8.47
C MET A 368 4.05 -11.60 8.44
N VAL A 369 3.81 -12.11 7.25
CA VAL A 369 3.36 -13.50 7.04
C VAL A 369 4.54 -14.36 6.64
N LYS A 370 4.59 -15.60 7.14
CA LYS A 370 5.60 -16.56 6.72
C LYS A 370 5.56 -16.76 5.19
N ASN A 371 6.72 -16.70 4.56
CA ASN A 371 6.82 -16.83 3.10
C ASN A 371 6.48 -18.23 2.65
N ILE A 372 5.47 -18.33 1.79
CA ILE A 372 4.99 -19.57 1.16
C ILE A 372 5.13 -19.50 -0.37
N GLY A 373 6.01 -18.64 -0.88
CA GLY A 373 6.20 -18.42 -2.32
C GLY A 373 5.35 -17.28 -2.91
N ALA A 374 4.66 -16.47 -2.08
CA ALA A 374 3.92 -15.32 -2.57
C ALA A 374 4.87 -14.19 -2.98
N PRO A 375 4.64 -13.52 -4.14
CA PRO A 375 5.41 -12.35 -4.52
C PRO A 375 5.03 -11.14 -3.65
N GLY A 376 6.03 -10.34 -3.26
CA GLY A 376 5.84 -9.12 -2.47
C GLY A 376 7.15 -8.67 -1.84
N GLY A 377 7.14 -7.48 -1.24
CA GLY A 377 8.28 -6.97 -0.50
C GLY A 377 8.54 -7.78 0.77
N GLY A 378 9.82 -7.93 1.11
CA GLY A 378 10.29 -8.61 2.33
C GLY A 378 10.68 -7.64 3.44
N PRO A 379 10.70 -8.12 4.70
CA PRO A 379 11.22 -7.38 5.83
C PRO A 379 12.74 -7.54 5.91
N PHE A 380 13.46 -6.41 5.92
CA PHE A 380 14.93 -6.37 5.99
C PHE A 380 15.42 -5.33 6.97
N TRP A 381 16.62 -5.56 7.50
CA TRP A 381 17.43 -4.55 8.13
C TRP A 381 18.19 -3.78 7.04
N VAL A 382 18.06 -2.46 7.06
CA VAL A 382 18.70 -1.55 6.11
C VAL A 382 19.57 -0.57 6.89
N ARG A 383 20.79 -0.34 6.41
CA ARG A 383 21.74 0.61 6.99
C ARG A 383 21.75 1.90 6.18
N ASP A 384 21.56 3.02 6.87
CA ASP A 384 21.68 4.34 6.27
C ASP A 384 23.14 4.82 6.19
N GLU A 385 23.34 5.99 5.56
CA GLU A 385 24.67 6.61 5.39
C GLU A 385 25.34 6.97 6.72
N ASN A 386 24.58 7.15 7.80
CA ASN A 386 25.07 7.49 9.13
C ASN A 386 25.35 6.25 9.98
N GLY A 387 25.22 5.05 9.44
CA GLY A 387 25.43 3.79 10.12
C GLY A 387 24.25 3.32 10.98
N THR A 388 23.12 4.02 10.97
CA THR A 388 21.89 3.58 11.64
C THR A 388 21.27 2.41 10.89
N GLU A 389 20.92 1.33 11.58
CA GLU A 389 20.13 0.24 11.02
C GLU A 389 18.67 0.33 11.47
N SER A 390 17.75 0.21 10.53
CA SER A 390 16.32 0.19 10.79
C SER A 390 15.61 -0.86 9.95
N LEU A 391 14.41 -1.25 10.39
CA LEU A 391 13.58 -2.20 9.66
C LEU A 391 12.88 -1.51 8.49
N GLN A 392 12.95 -2.14 7.30
CA GLN A 392 12.33 -1.65 6.07
C GLN A 392 11.65 -2.79 5.32
N ILE A 393 10.61 -2.44 4.54
CA ILE A 393 9.99 -3.34 3.57
C ILE A 393 10.64 -3.05 2.21
N ILE A 394 11.34 -4.03 1.66
CA ILE A 394 12.13 -3.88 0.43
C ILE A 394 11.57 -4.81 -0.64
N GLU A 395 11.30 -4.28 -1.83
CA GLU A 395 10.88 -5.06 -3.00
C GLU A 395 12.08 -5.71 -3.68
N SER A 396 11.87 -6.83 -4.34
CA SER A 396 12.95 -7.57 -5.02
C SER A 396 13.71 -6.74 -6.07
N SER A 397 13.04 -5.79 -6.71
CA SER A 397 13.65 -4.85 -7.67
C SER A 397 14.62 -3.85 -7.03
N GLN A 398 14.53 -3.64 -5.72
CA GLN A 398 15.40 -2.73 -4.96
C GLN A 398 16.63 -3.44 -4.38
N ILE A 399 16.76 -4.75 -4.58
CA ILE A 399 17.85 -5.57 -4.05
C ILE A 399 18.89 -5.78 -5.12
N ALA A 400 20.14 -5.51 -4.79
CA ALA A 400 21.28 -5.71 -5.70
C ALA A 400 21.44 -7.19 -6.10
N PRO A 401 21.88 -7.48 -7.33
CA PRO A 401 22.06 -8.86 -7.80
C PRO A 401 22.99 -9.71 -6.93
N ASP A 402 23.99 -9.09 -6.30
CA ASP A 402 24.95 -9.73 -5.40
C ASP A 402 24.41 -9.93 -3.96
N ALA A 403 23.29 -9.27 -3.61
CA ALA A 403 22.59 -9.45 -2.33
C ALA A 403 21.43 -10.46 -2.40
N ARG A 404 21.32 -11.25 -3.46
CA ARG A 404 20.25 -12.25 -3.64
C ARG A 404 20.23 -13.32 -2.56
N ASP A 405 21.37 -13.68 -2.00
CA ASP A 405 21.43 -14.66 -0.92
C ASP A 405 20.73 -14.14 0.34
N ILE A 406 20.86 -12.84 0.64
CA ILE A 406 20.11 -12.17 1.73
C ILE A 406 18.61 -12.21 1.43
N MET A 407 18.20 -11.93 0.20
CA MET A 407 16.79 -12.00 -0.21
C MET A 407 16.22 -13.41 -0.06
N ASN A 408 16.94 -14.43 -0.51
CA ASN A 408 16.53 -15.83 -0.46
C ASN A 408 16.46 -16.37 0.97
N ALA A 409 17.20 -15.79 1.91
CA ALA A 409 17.17 -16.12 3.33
C ALA A 409 15.96 -15.50 4.06
N SER A 410 15.15 -14.65 3.39
CA SER A 410 13.97 -14.03 4.00
C SER A 410 12.88 -15.08 4.25
N SER A 411 12.50 -15.23 5.52
CA SER A 411 11.49 -16.20 5.98
C SER A 411 10.04 -15.65 5.94
N HIS A 412 9.87 -14.34 5.76
CA HIS A 412 8.60 -13.64 5.81
C HIS A 412 8.46 -12.64 4.66
N PHE A 413 7.23 -12.25 4.37
CA PHE A 413 6.92 -11.19 3.41
C PHE A 413 5.85 -10.24 3.96
N ASN A 414 5.72 -9.07 3.32
CA ASN A 414 4.74 -8.04 3.66
C ASN A 414 3.39 -8.29 2.95
N PRO A 415 2.32 -8.65 3.69
CA PRO A 415 0.97 -8.80 3.12
C PRO A 415 0.25 -7.46 2.92
N VAL A 416 0.89 -6.33 3.23
CA VAL A 416 0.28 -4.99 3.34
C VAL A 416 -0.79 -4.97 4.44
N ASP A 417 -0.34 -5.31 5.65
CA ASP A 417 -1.14 -5.27 6.88
C ASP A 417 -0.45 -4.33 7.88
N LEU A 418 -0.77 -3.03 7.80
CA LEU A 418 -0.10 -1.99 8.57
C LEU A 418 -1.07 -1.28 9.51
N VAL A 419 -0.54 -0.86 10.66
CA VAL A 419 -1.20 0.08 11.57
C VAL A 419 -0.22 1.22 11.84
N CYS A 420 -0.65 2.45 11.54
CA CYS A 420 0.19 3.65 11.50
C CYS A 420 -0.28 4.67 12.54
N GLY A 421 0.67 5.25 13.29
CA GLY A 421 0.47 6.43 14.12
C GLY A 421 1.02 7.66 13.41
N THR A 422 0.18 8.64 13.13
CA THR A 422 0.48 9.78 12.26
C THR A 422 0.49 11.13 12.97
N ARG A 423 0.51 11.12 14.32
CA ARG A 423 0.60 12.34 15.15
C ARG A 423 1.85 12.32 16.03
N ASP A 424 2.38 13.52 16.28
CA ASP A 424 3.48 13.76 17.23
C ASP A 424 3.01 13.74 18.70
N ALA A 425 3.95 13.95 19.62
CA ALA A 425 3.68 13.98 21.07
C ALA A 425 2.76 15.14 21.52
N HIS A 426 2.58 16.15 20.69
CA HIS A 426 1.70 17.30 20.93
C HIS A 426 0.32 17.15 20.28
N GLY A 427 0.09 16.03 19.58
CA GLY A 427 -1.14 15.75 18.85
C GLY A 427 -1.22 16.39 17.46
N ASN A 428 -0.15 17.03 16.97
CA ASN A 428 -0.11 17.57 15.62
C ASN A 428 0.09 16.46 14.60
N LYS A 429 -0.49 16.60 13.42
CA LYS A 429 -0.19 15.70 12.31
C LYS A 429 1.26 15.85 11.88
N PHE A 430 1.92 14.72 11.63
CA PHE A 430 3.17 14.74 10.88
C PHE A 430 2.92 15.17 9.43
N ASP A 431 3.85 15.91 8.86
CA ASP A 431 3.99 16.04 7.40
C ASP A 431 4.72 14.80 6.89
N LEU A 432 3.97 13.83 6.38
CA LEU A 432 4.51 12.52 5.99
C LEU A 432 5.49 12.62 4.82
N GLY A 433 5.40 13.68 4.01
CA GLY A 433 6.35 13.95 2.93
C GLY A 433 7.80 14.09 3.38
N ARG A 434 8.01 14.53 4.63
CA ARG A 434 9.36 14.69 5.21
C ARG A 434 10.04 13.38 5.60
N PHE A 435 9.31 12.27 5.56
CA PHE A 435 9.80 10.94 5.97
C PHE A 435 9.97 9.98 4.81
N ILE A 436 9.93 10.50 3.57
CA ILE A 436 10.17 9.76 2.33
C ILE A 436 11.68 9.71 2.08
N ASP A 437 12.17 8.55 1.64
CA ASP A 437 13.49 8.46 1.00
C ASP A 437 13.34 8.55 -0.52
N PRO A 438 13.69 9.70 -1.15
CA PRO A 438 13.51 9.90 -2.58
C PRO A 438 14.42 9.01 -3.44
N GLN A 439 15.45 8.39 -2.85
CA GLN A 439 16.38 7.50 -3.57
C GLN A 439 15.83 6.08 -3.80
N THR A 440 14.63 5.78 -3.31
CA THR A 440 14.04 4.44 -3.36
C THR A 440 12.94 4.27 -4.41
N GLY A 441 12.88 5.19 -5.40
CA GLY A 441 12.09 4.99 -6.62
C GLY A 441 12.63 3.85 -7.48
N PHE A 442 11.90 3.47 -8.51
CA PHE A 442 12.43 2.52 -9.50
C PHE A 442 11.91 2.82 -10.91
N ILE A 443 12.69 2.37 -11.90
CA ILE A 443 12.41 2.54 -13.32
C ILE A 443 12.10 1.18 -13.92
N SER A 444 11.07 1.11 -14.76
CA SER A 444 10.66 -0.11 -15.44
C SER A 444 10.35 0.14 -16.91
N ASP A 445 10.65 -0.85 -17.76
CA ASP A 445 10.30 -0.82 -19.16
C ASP A 445 8.80 -1.09 -19.32
N LYS A 446 8.15 -0.31 -20.17
CA LYS A 446 6.73 -0.36 -20.49
C LYS A 446 6.53 -0.11 -21.98
N SER A 447 5.27 -0.09 -22.42
CA SER A 447 4.90 0.33 -23.77
C SER A 447 3.66 1.22 -23.75
N TYR A 448 3.53 2.03 -24.80
CA TYR A 448 2.37 2.86 -25.06
C TYR A 448 2.18 2.98 -26.58
N GLY A 449 0.98 2.65 -27.10
CA GLY A 449 0.71 2.68 -28.53
C GLY A 449 1.68 1.80 -29.37
N GLY A 450 2.13 0.67 -28.81
CA GLY A 450 3.11 -0.22 -29.49
C GLY A 450 4.56 0.27 -29.46
N ARG A 451 4.86 1.43 -28.86
CA ARG A 451 6.22 1.98 -28.71
C ARG A 451 6.76 1.68 -27.30
N ASN A 452 8.03 1.29 -27.22
CA ASN A 452 8.71 1.09 -25.95
C ASN A 452 9.01 2.41 -25.25
N LEU A 453 8.86 2.41 -23.94
CA LEU A 453 9.19 3.54 -23.07
C LEU A 453 9.72 3.05 -21.71
N ARG A 454 10.31 3.96 -20.95
CA ARG A 454 10.66 3.77 -19.54
C ARG A 454 9.72 4.61 -18.68
N ALA A 455 9.22 4.01 -17.62
CA ALA A 455 8.36 4.67 -16.63
C ALA A 455 9.02 4.61 -15.26
N MET A 456 8.87 5.68 -14.49
CA MET A 456 9.38 5.80 -13.12
C MET A 456 8.22 5.66 -12.14
N GLU A 457 8.41 4.86 -11.11
CA GLU A 457 7.53 4.84 -9.94
C GLU A 457 8.22 5.53 -8.76
N ARG A 458 7.45 6.34 -8.02
CA ARG A 458 7.91 6.98 -6.79
C ARG A 458 8.18 5.92 -5.71
N PRO A 459 8.94 6.27 -4.64
CA PRO A 459 9.09 5.41 -3.47
C PRO A 459 7.75 4.85 -3.01
N GLY A 460 7.60 3.52 -3.00
CA GLY A 460 6.33 2.86 -2.73
C GLY A 460 5.77 3.19 -1.35
N LEU A 461 4.43 3.24 -1.19
CA LEU A 461 3.75 3.71 0.02
C LEU A 461 4.28 3.04 1.30
N TRP A 462 4.39 1.72 1.31
CA TRP A 462 4.91 0.95 2.45
C TRP A 462 6.41 0.63 2.36
N ASN A 463 7.09 1.09 1.31
CA ASN A 463 8.54 0.97 1.11
C ASN A 463 9.22 2.30 1.42
N GLY A 464 9.85 2.92 0.46
CA GLY A 464 10.61 4.15 0.60
C GLY A 464 9.81 5.38 1.03
N ALA A 465 8.48 5.43 0.78
CA ALA A 465 7.65 6.53 1.28
C ALA A 465 7.51 6.52 2.82
N MET A 466 7.82 5.39 3.48
CA MET A 466 7.87 5.26 4.94
C MET A 466 9.27 4.88 5.44
N ALA A 467 10.33 5.17 4.67
CA ALA A 467 11.70 4.79 5.00
C ALA A 467 12.20 5.39 6.32
N HIS A 468 11.82 6.63 6.61
CA HIS A 468 12.23 7.31 7.85
C HIS A 468 11.20 7.22 8.98
N TRP A 469 10.28 6.23 8.92
CA TRP A 469 9.37 5.91 10.01
C TRP A 469 10.02 4.92 10.99
N ASN A 470 9.61 4.95 12.24
CA ASN A 470 9.89 3.85 13.14
C ASN A 470 9.01 2.65 12.73
N THR A 471 9.65 1.55 12.38
CA THR A 471 8.99 0.36 11.83
C THR A 471 9.18 -0.82 12.76
N VAL A 472 8.07 -1.46 13.16
CA VAL A 472 8.08 -2.68 13.98
C VAL A 472 7.35 -3.79 13.23
N PHE A 473 7.97 -4.96 13.12
CA PHE A 473 7.38 -6.12 12.46
C PHE A 473 6.88 -7.14 13.49
N VAL A 474 5.70 -7.68 13.21
CA VAL A 474 5.06 -8.70 14.04
C VAL A 474 4.68 -9.88 13.15
N ALA A 475 5.05 -11.09 13.54
CA ALA A 475 4.60 -12.31 12.87
C ALA A 475 3.09 -12.48 13.02
N VAL A 476 2.39 -12.65 11.90
CA VAL A 476 0.94 -12.90 11.87
C VAL A 476 0.65 -14.18 11.07
N PRO A 477 -0.43 -14.90 11.38
CA PRO A 477 -0.75 -16.14 10.67
C PRO A 477 -1.09 -15.90 9.20
N ALA A 478 -0.83 -16.88 8.35
CA ALA A 478 -1.17 -16.84 6.93
C ALA A 478 -2.67 -16.60 6.67
N SER A 479 -3.54 -16.98 7.60
CA SER A 479 -4.99 -16.72 7.56
C SER A 479 -5.38 -15.23 7.53
N THR A 480 -4.46 -14.33 7.90
CA THR A 480 -4.68 -12.86 7.79
C THR A 480 -4.44 -12.33 6.37
N PHE A 481 -3.90 -13.15 5.47
CA PHE A 481 -3.55 -12.76 4.10
C PHE A 481 -4.26 -13.65 3.07
N THR A 482 -5.32 -13.12 2.49
CA THR A 482 -6.20 -13.80 1.53
C THR A 482 -6.44 -12.93 0.29
N PRO A 483 -5.40 -12.57 -0.49
CA PRO A 483 -5.56 -11.71 -1.63
C PRO A 483 -6.17 -12.44 -2.82
N ALA A 484 -7.04 -11.77 -3.58
CA ALA A 484 -7.46 -12.23 -4.90
C ALA A 484 -6.64 -11.54 -6.00
N LYS A 485 -5.52 -12.13 -6.40
CA LYS A 485 -4.62 -11.61 -7.44
C LYS A 485 -5.04 -12.01 -8.84
N VAL A 486 -5.50 -13.26 -9.00
CA VAL A 486 -6.09 -13.82 -10.22
C VAL A 486 -7.51 -14.31 -9.96
N VAL A 487 -8.31 -14.42 -11.00
CA VAL A 487 -9.74 -14.77 -10.86
C VAL A 487 -9.97 -16.10 -10.15
N THR A 488 -9.08 -17.07 -10.38
CA THR A 488 -9.18 -18.40 -9.76
C THR A 488 -8.87 -18.41 -8.27
N ASP A 489 -8.30 -17.34 -7.70
CA ASP A 489 -8.13 -17.21 -6.25
C ASP A 489 -9.49 -17.20 -5.53
N LEU A 490 -10.53 -16.64 -6.17
CA LEU A 490 -11.89 -16.62 -5.64
C LEU A 490 -12.51 -18.03 -5.47
N LEU A 491 -11.90 -19.05 -6.07
CA LEU A 491 -12.28 -20.46 -5.90
C LEU A 491 -11.51 -21.14 -4.76
N SER A 492 -10.68 -20.42 -4.04
CA SER A 492 -9.91 -21.01 -2.93
C SER A 492 -10.74 -21.12 -1.65
N PRO A 493 -10.42 -22.07 -0.76
CA PRO A 493 -11.08 -22.19 0.55
C PRO A 493 -10.95 -20.92 1.40
N SER A 494 -9.89 -20.14 1.22
CA SER A 494 -9.68 -18.84 1.92
C SER A 494 -10.69 -17.77 1.51
N HIS A 495 -11.35 -17.92 0.35
CA HIS A 495 -12.47 -17.12 -0.12
C HIS A 495 -13.83 -17.80 0.09
N GLY A 496 -13.88 -18.89 0.87
CA GLY A 496 -15.11 -19.57 1.24
C GLY A 496 -15.67 -20.50 0.18
N ALA A 497 -14.93 -20.81 -0.88
CA ALA A 497 -15.32 -21.85 -1.83
C ALA A 497 -15.33 -23.24 -1.14
N LYS A 498 -16.42 -23.99 -1.40
CA LYS A 498 -16.63 -25.35 -0.88
C LYS A 498 -16.12 -26.39 -1.88
#